data_a84e308d6258b38afaa1097d673523da
#
_entry.id   a84e308d6258b38afaa1097d673523da
#
_cell.length_a   1.000
_cell.length_b   1.000
_cell.length_c   1.000
_cell.angle_alpha   90.00
_cell.angle_beta   90.00
_cell.angle_gamma   90.00
#
_symmetry.space_group_name_H-M   'P 1'
#
loop_
_entity.id
_entity.type
_entity.pdbx_description
1 polymer ?
#
loop_
_entity_poly.entity_id
_entity_poly.type
_entity_poly.pdbx_seq_one_letter_code
_entity_poly.pdbx_strand_id
1 'polypeptide(L)'
;MKKLILSLEVGNLTEMGKDKLKRFSQILTFGNVIQPKINFHSDDHDIKGNWSTVFNNENPIVLELGCGAGEYTVALAKSYPNKNFIGIDIKGARIWKGAKTALDEGLNNVKFLRTKVDFVTKFFGENEVDEIWLTFSDPQPKKPKKRLSSKLFTDRYLEFLKINGTIHLKTDSELLYDFTLEEIKSNNFKLLKNIANVYKESYENSQELKKTLFIKTFYEKKWLDLEKTIKYLAFSIH
;
A
#
# COMPACT_ATOMS: atom_id res chain seq x y z
N MET A 1 -36.19 27.27 -3.83
CA MET A 1 -35.42 26.17 -3.19
C MET A 1 -34.56 25.36 -4.16
N LYS A 2 -35.07 24.85 -5.30
CA LYS A 2 -34.24 24.03 -6.26
C LYS A 2 -33.03 24.75 -6.85
N LYS A 3 -33.11 26.08 -7.11
CA LYS A 3 -31.95 26.85 -7.65
C LYS A 3 -30.81 27.05 -6.64
N LEU A 4 -31.12 27.09 -5.34
CA LEU A 4 -30.10 27.25 -4.28
C LEU A 4 -29.32 25.98 -4.05
N ILE A 5 -29.97 24.81 -4.15
CA ILE A 5 -29.32 23.50 -4.00
C ILE A 5 -28.35 23.23 -5.17
N LEU A 6 -28.75 23.55 -6.41
CA LEU A 6 -27.87 23.40 -7.58
C LEU A 6 -26.62 24.30 -7.54
N SER A 7 -26.74 25.52 -6.98
CA SER A 7 -25.59 26.44 -6.86
C SER A 7 -24.59 25.98 -5.79
N LEU A 8 -25.05 25.32 -4.73
CA LEU A 8 -24.20 24.72 -3.70
C LEU A 8 -23.46 23.47 -4.21
N GLU A 9 -24.12 22.64 -5.02
CA GLU A 9 -23.48 21.44 -5.61
C GLU A 9 -22.44 21.82 -6.67
N VAL A 10 -22.69 22.81 -7.51
CA VAL A 10 -21.75 23.30 -8.53
C VAL A 10 -20.56 24.02 -7.85
N GLY A 11 -20.79 24.77 -6.77
CA GLY A 11 -19.74 25.39 -5.97
C GLY A 11 -18.80 24.35 -5.37
N ASN A 12 -19.32 23.29 -4.76
CA ASN A 12 -18.53 22.19 -4.19
C ASN A 12 -17.73 21.41 -5.24
N LEU A 13 -18.27 21.20 -6.44
CA LEU A 13 -17.56 20.53 -7.54
C LEU A 13 -16.40 21.36 -8.10
N THR A 14 -16.53 22.68 -8.15
CA THR A 14 -15.47 23.61 -8.60
C THR A 14 -14.36 23.76 -7.56
N GLU A 15 -14.68 23.76 -6.27
CA GLU A 15 -13.71 23.77 -5.17
C GLU A 15 -12.93 22.43 -5.09
N MET A 16 -13.61 21.29 -5.19
CA MET A 16 -12.97 19.98 -5.27
C MET A 16 -12.01 19.87 -6.46
N GLY A 17 -12.32 20.50 -7.60
CA GLY A 17 -11.44 20.58 -8.76
C GLY A 17 -10.18 21.39 -8.48
N LYS A 18 -10.32 22.56 -7.85
CA LYS A 18 -9.21 23.46 -7.48
C LYS A 18 -8.27 22.82 -6.47
N ASP A 19 -8.82 22.16 -5.43
CA ASP A 19 -8.03 21.44 -4.43
C ASP A 19 -7.22 20.29 -5.03
N LYS A 20 -7.80 19.57 -6.00
CA LYS A 20 -7.10 18.51 -6.71
C LYS A 20 -5.92 19.05 -7.53
N LEU A 21 -6.09 20.15 -8.23
CA LEU A 21 -5.03 20.81 -9.01
C LEU A 21 -3.93 21.34 -8.07
N LYS A 22 -4.30 21.96 -6.96
CA LYS A 22 -3.35 22.42 -5.94
C LYS A 22 -2.51 21.27 -5.38
N ARG A 23 -3.12 20.11 -5.05
CA ARG A 23 -2.40 18.92 -4.60
C ARG A 23 -1.45 18.37 -5.66
N PHE A 24 -1.84 18.40 -6.93
CA PHE A 24 -0.97 17.98 -8.02
C PHE A 24 0.23 18.92 -8.22
N SER A 25 0.08 20.23 -8.05
CA SER A 25 1.21 21.16 -8.12
C SER A 25 2.15 20.99 -6.92
N GLN A 26 1.61 20.84 -5.72
CA GLN A 26 2.39 20.66 -4.51
C GLN A 26 3.20 19.37 -4.50
N ILE A 27 2.61 18.23 -4.95
CA ILE A 27 3.31 16.94 -4.93
C ILE A 27 4.56 16.93 -5.82
N LEU A 28 4.66 17.84 -6.80
CA LEU A 28 5.85 18.00 -7.63
C LEU A 28 7.05 18.56 -6.85
N THR A 29 6.81 19.24 -5.72
CA THR A 29 7.85 19.83 -4.87
C THR A 29 8.23 18.95 -3.69
N PHE A 30 7.55 17.81 -3.49
CA PHE A 30 7.78 16.94 -2.35
C PHE A 30 9.00 16.04 -2.56
N GLY A 31 10.07 16.23 -1.78
CA GLY A 31 11.30 15.45 -1.87
C GLY A 31 11.15 13.97 -1.44
N ASN A 32 10.01 13.61 -0.86
CA ASN A 32 9.69 12.22 -0.51
C ASN A 32 8.76 11.53 -1.52
N VAL A 33 8.49 12.14 -2.69
CA VAL A 33 7.64 11.56 -3.74
C VAL A 33 8.40 11.44 -5.05
N ILE A 34 8.48 10.20 -5.55
CA ILE A 34 9.10 9.87 -6.83
C ILE A 34 7.98 9.67 -7.86
N GLN A 35 8.02 10.41 -8.98
CA GLN A 35 6.98 10.42 -10.01
C GLN A 35 7.58 10.16 -11.41
N PRO A 36 8.00 8.93 -11.69
CA PRO A 36 8.63 8.57 -12.95
C PRO A 36 7.61 8.56 -14.09
N LYS A 37 8.07 8.89 -15.30
CA LYS A 37 7.31 8.70 -16.54
C LYS A 37 7.62 7.32 -17.10
N ILE A 38 6.90 6.29 -16.66
CA ILE A 38 7.10 4.89 -17.04
C ILE A 38 5.90 4.34 -17.79
N ASN A 39 6.16 3.54 -18.81
CA ASN A 39 5.19 2.74 -19.55
C ASN A 39 5.74 1.32 -19.79
N PHE A 40 5.01 0.47 -20.53
CA PHE A 40 5.43 -0.92 -20.78
C PHE A 40 6.75 -1.06 -21.54
N HIS A 41 7.10 -0.07 -22.38
CA HIS A 41 8.31 -0.08 -23.21
C HIS A 41 9.48 0.67 -22.58
N SER A 42 9.29 1.28 -21.41
CA SER A 42 10.38 1.95 -20.70
C SER A 42 11.37 0.92 -20.17
N ASP A 43 12.65 1.29 -20.11
CA ASP A 43 13.69 0.56 -19.40
C ASP A 43 13.43 0.58 -17.89
N ASP A 44 14.24 -0.16 -17.13
CA ASP A 44 14.27 -0.08 -15.69
C ASP A 44 14.66 1.33 -15.22
N HIS A 45 14.13 1.74 -14.10
CA HIS A 45 14.43 3.05 -13.52
C HIS A 45 15.75 2.98 -12.74
N ASP A 46 16.54 4.05 -12.75
CA ASP A 46 17.86 4.13 -12.09
C ASP A 46 17.83 3.85 -10.57
N ILE A 47 16.65 3.97 -9.96
CA ILE A 47 16.43 3.66 -8.55
C ILE A 47 16.44 2.14 -8.26
N LYS A 48 16.25 1.29 -9.28
CA LYS A 48 16.21 -0.16 -9.14
C LYS A 48 17.51 -0.70 -8.58
N GLY A 49 17.44 -1.39 -7.43
CA GLY A 49 18.62 -1.89 -6.71
C GLY A 49 19.40 -0.80 -5.94
N ASN A 50 18.86 0.42 -5.83
CA ASN A 50 19.54 1.57 -5.23
C ASN A 50 18.72 2.26 -4.13
N TRP A 51 17.74 1.59 -3.54
CA TRP A 51 16.91 2.18 -2.51
C TRP A 51 17.65 2.51 -1.22
N SER A 52 18.73 1.78 -0.89
CA SER A 52 19.60 2.12 0.23
C SER A 52 20.23 3.51 0.06
N THR A 53 20.63 3.86 -1.15
CA THR A 53 21.13 5.21 -1.48
C THR A 53 20.04 6.27 -1.32
N VAL A 54 18.79 5.98 -1.75
CA VAL A 54 17.66 6.92 -1.64
C VAL A 54 17.27 7.19 -0.20
N PHE A 55 17.37 6.17 0.67
CA PHE A 55 17.11 6.32 2.11
C PHE A 55 18.35 6.69 2.92
N ASN A 56 19.55 6.61 2.33
CA ASN A 56 20.84 6.80 2.98
C ASN A 56 21.04 5.85 4.17
N ASN A 57 20.56 4.62 4.05
CA ASN A 57 20.73 3.54 5.04
C ASN A 57 20.40 2.17 4.43
N GLU A 58 20.78 1.08 5.12
CA GLU A 58 20.54 -0.32 4.73
C GLU A 58 19.37 -0.97 5.49
N ASN A 59 18.45 -0.20 6.03
CA ASN A 59 17.30 -0.74 6.76
C ASN A 59 16.38 -1.56 5.84
N PRO A 60 15.69 -2.58 6.36
CA PRO A 60 14.74 -3.39 5.61
C PRO A 60 13.69 -2.54 4.90
N ILE A 61 13.35 -2.91 3.68
CA ILE A 61 12.39 -2.20 2.83
C ILE A 61 11.03 -2.88 2.89
N VAL A 62 10.02 -2.10 3.21
CA VAL A 62 8.61 -2.52 3.29
C VAL A 62 7.78 -1.73 2.28
N LEU A 63 7.05 -2.43 1.42
CA LEU A 63 6.16 -1.82 0.42
C LEU A 63 4.70 -1.88 0.87
N GLU A 64 3.94 -0.80 0.65
CA GLU A 64 2.47 -0.84 0.64
C GLU A 64 1.99 -0.63 -0.80
N LEU A 65 1.40 -1.67 -1.41
CA LEU A 65 0.91 -1.62 -2.78
C LEU A 65 -0.55 -1.19 -2.84
N GLY A 66 -0.82 -0.09 -3.55
CA GLY A 66 -2.13 0.56 -3.56
C GLY A 66 -2.37 1.39 -2.30
N CYS A 67 -1.36 2.09 -1.80
CA CYS A 67 -1.36 2.79 -0.50
C CYS A 67 -2.41 3.90 -0.37
N GLY A 68 -3.06 4.30 -1.44
CA GLY A 68 -4.09 5.34 -1.42
C GLY A 68 -3.60 6.66 -0.83
N ALA A 69 -4.10 7.03 0.35
CA ALA A 69 -3.70 8.23 1.07
C ALA A 69 -2.41 8.06 1.89
N GLY A 70 -1.79 6.89 1.87
CA GLY A 70 -0.55 6.59 2.59
C GLY A 70 -0.68 6.54 4.11
N GLU A 71 -1.90 6.40 4.63
CA GLU A 71 -2.15 6.41 6.08
C GLU A 71 -1.47 5.24 6.79
N TYR A 72 -1.53 4.05 6.18
CA TYR A 72 -0.90 2.85 6.74
C TYR A 72 0.62 2.93 6.62
N THR A 73 1.13 3.30 5.43
CA THR A 73 2.57 3.52 5.18
C THR A 73 3.19 4.47 6.23
N VAL A 74 2.57 5.64 6.45
CA VAL A 74 3.06 6.63 7.43
C VAL A 74 2.99 6.12 8.85
N ALA A 75 1.92 5.44 9.23
CA ALA A 75 1.77 4.90 10.58
C ALA A 75 2.77 3.77 10.87
N LEU A 76 3.07 2.93 9.87
CA LEU A 76 4.14 1.93 9.97
C LEU A 76 5.50 2.61 10.13
N ALA A 77 5.81 3.64 9.33
CA ALA A 77 7.08 4.37 9.42
C ALA A 77 7.32 4.98 10.81
N LYS A 78 6.27 5.53 11.44
CA LYS A 78 6.32 6.01 12.82
C LYS A 78 6.58 4.89 13.83
N SER A 79 5.97 3.74 13.60
CA SER A 79 6.04 2.60 14.54
C SER A 79 7.36 1.85 14.46
N TYR A 80 8.02 1.90 13.31
CA TYR A 80 9.21 1.10 12.99
C TYR A 80 10.32 1.98 12.39
N PRO A 81 11.01 2.81 13.19
CA PRO A 81 12.03 3.73 12.69
C PRO A 81 13.24 3.03 12.06
N ASN A 82 13.45 1.74 12.35
CA ASN A 82 14.53 0.92 11.81
C ASN A 82 14.16 0.19 10.51
N LYS A 83 13.01 0.52 9.89
CA LYS A 83 12.60 0.03 8.57
C LYS A 83 12.31 1.21 7.64
N ASN A 84 12.49 1.00 6.35
CA ASN A 84 12.14 1.96 5.29
C ASN A 84 10.81 1.58 4.66
N PHE A 85 9.93 2.54 4.45
CA PHE A 85 8.58 2.33 3.93
C PHE A 85 8.37 3.03 2.61
N ILE A 86 7.78 2.33 1.63
CA ILE A 86 7.48 2.88 0.32
C ILE A 86 6.00 2.63 0.01
N GLY A 87 5.21 3.71 -0.02
CA GLY A 87 3.81 3.64 -0.45
C GLY A 87 3.70 3.79 -1.97
N ILE A 88 3.06 2.86 -2.65
CA ILE A 88 2.89 2.86 -4.11
C ILE A 88 1.42 3.04 -4.47
N ASP A 89 1.08 4.07 -5.25
CA ASP A 89 -0.24 4.28 -5.86
C ASP A 89 -0.10 5.10 -7.15
N ILE A 90 -1.05 4.93 -8.06
CA ILE A 90 -1.10 5.73 -9.29
C ILE A 90 -1.71 7.12 -9.07
N LYS A 91 -2.52 7.29 -8.04
CA LYS A 91 -3.32 8.50 -7.80
C LYS A 91 -2.55 9.52 -6.97
N GLY A 92 -1.78 10.40 -7.62
CA GLY A 92 -0.98 11.43 -6.94
C GLY A 92 -1.75 12.30 -5.96
N ALA A 93 -3.01 12.67 -6.26
CA ALA A 93 -3.84 13.45 -5.34
C ALA A 93 -4.18 12.71 -4.02
N ARG A 94 -4.10 11.37 -4.00
CA ARG A 94 -4.24 10.56 -2.77
C ARG A 94 -2.92 10.50 -2.02
N ILE A 95 -1.83 10.13 -2.70
CA ILE A 95 -0.47 10.09 -2.15
C ILE A 95 -0.10 11.41 -1.46
N TRP A 96 -0.56 12.54 -1.99
CA TRP A 96 -0.28 13.88 -1.43
C TRP A 96 -0.49 13.96 0.08
N LYS A 97 -1.56 13.34 0.62
CA LYS A 97 -1.87 13.40 2.06
C LYS A 97 -0.78 12.72 2.89
N GLY A 98 -0.43 11.48 2.56
CA GLY A 98 0.61 10.73 3.28
C GLY A 98 1.98 11.37 3.14
N ALA A 99 2.33 11.79 1.92
CA ALA A 99 3.60 12.46 1.65
C ALA A 99 3.74 13.78 2.42
N LYS A 100 2.68 14.60 2.46
CA LYS A 100 2.66 15.83 3.25
C LYS A 100 2.78 15.54 4.74
N THR A 101 2.00 14.58 5.27
CA THR A 101 2.09 14.19 6.68
C THR A 101 3.51 13.75 7.05
N ALA A 102 4.15 12.94 6.22
CA ALA A 102 5.51 12.49 6.45
C ALA A 102 6.53 13.64 6.48
N LEU A 103 6.39 14.63 5.59
CA LEU A 103 7.23 15.83 5.57
C LEU A 103 6.99 16.71 6.81
N ASP A 104 5.72 16.98 7.13
CA ASP A 104 5.35 17.82 8.30
C ASP A 104 5.86 17.23 9.62
N GLU A 105 5.97 15.90 9.71
CA GLU A 105 6.42 15.17 10.88
C GLU A 105 7.91 14.79 10.85
N GLY A 106 8.64 15.18 9.81
CA GLY A 106 10.07 14.93 9.67
C GLY A 106 10.46 13.45 9.52
N LEU A 107 9.57 12.61 8.97
CA LEU A 107 9.83 11.19 8.78
C LEU A 107 10.77 10.98 7.58
N ASN A 108 11.99 10.51 7.84
CA ASN A 108 12.99 10.26 6.80
C ASN A 108 12.93 8.83 6.23
N ASN A 109 12.29 7.92 6.94
CA ASN A 109 12.16 6.50 6.58
C ASN A 109 10.91 6.18 5.76
N VAL A 110 10.29 7.17 5.10
CA VAL A 110 9.13 6.96 4.23
C VAL A 110 9.26 7.73 2.93
N LYS A 111 9.00 7.04 1.82
CA LYS A 111 8.93 7.58 0.46
C LYS A 111 7.62 7.13 -0.20
N PHE A 112 7.23 7.83 -1.25
CA PHE A 112 6.10 7.46 -2.07
C PHE A 112 6.52 7.36 -3.53
N LEU A 113 6.07 6.29 -4.20
CA LEU A 113 6.31 6.06 -5.61
C LEU A 113 4.98 6.13 -6.38
N ARG A 114 4.82 7.16 -7.20
CA ARG A 114 3.63 7.33 -8.01
C ARG A 114 3.75 6.55 -9.31
N THR A 115 3.29 5.31 -9.30
CA THR A 115 3.27 4.44 -10.49
C THR A 115 2.12 3.44 -10.43
N LYS A 116 1.88 2.72 -11.54
CA LYS A 116 1.01 1.53 -11.50
C LYS A 116 1.77 0.37 -10.85
N VAL A 117 1.08 -0.43 -10.04
CA VAL A 117 1.67 -1.66 -9.48
C VAL A 117 2.11 -2.64 -10.58
N ASP A 118 1.49 -2.57 -11.76
CA ASP A 118 1.91 -3.33 -12.95
C ASP A 118 3.38 -3.11 -13.35
N PHE A 119 3.98 -1.99 -12.96
CA PHE A 119 5.37 -1.61 -13.30
C PHE A 119 6.34 -1.75 -12.14
N VAL A 120 5.93 -2.37 -11.03
CA VAL A 120 6.75 -2.43 -9.81
C VAL A 120 8.15 -3.02 -10.03
N THR A 121 8.28 -4.03 -10.90
CA THR A 121 9.56 -4.69 -11.23
C THR A 121 10.60 -3.78 -11.88
N LYS A 122 10.17 -2.61 -12.39
CA LYS A 122 11.08 -1.60 -12.95
C LYS A 122 11.77 -0.73 -11.88
N PHE A 123 11.39 -0.87 -10.63
CA PHE A 123 11.85 -0.01 -9.53
C PHE A 123 12.56 -0.75 -8.41
N PHE A 124 12.46 -2.07 -8.37
CA PHE A 124 13.07 -2.88 -7.31
C PHE A 124 13.95 -3.95 -7.90
N GLY A 125 15.18 -4.04 -7.39
CA GLY A 125 16.16 -5.04 -7.76
C GLY A 125 15.94 -6.36 -7.04
N GLU A 126 16.65 -7.40 -7.46
CA GLU A 126 16.61 -8.73 -6.85
C GLU A 126 16.95 -8.65 -5.35
N ASN A 127 16.17 -9.35 -4.52
CA ASN A 127 16.35 -9.39 -3.06
C ASN A 127 16.39 -8.02 -2.37
N GLU A 128 15.70 -7.01 -2.90
CA GLU A 128 15.73 -5.64 -2.36
C GLU A 128 14.60 -5.36 -1.36
N VAL A 129 13.50 -6.12 -1.39
CA VAL A 129 12.30 -5.90 -0.57
C VAL A 129 12.13 -6.99 0.48
N ASP A 130 11.85 -6.61 1.73
CA ASP A 130 11.64 -7.53 2.85
C ASP A 130 10.17 -7.89 3.06
N GLU A 131 9.26 -6.92 2.89
CA GLU A 131 7.83 -7.12 3.14
C GLU A 131 6.97 -6.38 2.12
N ILE A 132 5.82 -6.96 1.78
CA ILE A 132 4.79 -6.33 0.95
C ILE A 132 3.46 -6.32 1.72
N TRP A 133 2.84 -5.14 1.84
CA TRP A 133 1.52 -4.96 2.43
C TRP A 133 0.47 -4.67 1.35
N LEU A 134 -0.61 -5.45 1.40
CA LEU A 134 -1.82 -5.30 0.59
C LEU A 134 -2.96 -4.89 1.53
N THR A 135 -3.07 -3.57 1.78
CA THR A 135 -3.98 -3.03 2.79
C THR A 135 -5.23 -2.49 2.12
N PHE A 136 -6.38 -3.15 2.30
CA PHE A 136 -7.67 -2.80 1.70
C PHE A 136 -7.60 -2.59 0.18
N SER A 137 -6.79 -3.40 -0.50
CA SER A 137 -6.67 -3.38 -1.96
C SER A 137 -7.99 -3.76 -2.62
N ASP A 138 -8.20 -3.26 -3.86
CA ASP A 138 -9.42 -3.51 -4.62
C ASP A 138 -9.64 -5.03 -4.84
N PRO A 139 -10.75 -5.60 -4.39
CA PRO A 139 -11.03 -7.03 -4.53
C PRO A 139 -11.30 -7.49 -5.96
N GLN A 140 -11.41 -6.56 -6.94
CA GLN A 140 -11.55 -6.85 -8.36
C GLN A 140 -12.55 -7.99 -8.67
N PRO A 141 -13.88 -7.84 -8.37
CA PRO A 141 -14.83 -8.95 -8.44
C PRO A 141 -14.90 -9.62 -9.80
N LYS A 142 -14.77 -8.82 -10.87
CA LYS A 142 -14.88 -9.29 -12.28
C LYS A 142 -13.53 -9.63 -12.91
N LYS A 143 -12.41 -9.37 -12.24
CA LYS A 143 -11.06 -9.49 -12.81
C LYS A 143 -10.08 -10.11 -11.82
N PRO A 144 -10.24 -11.42 -11.45
CA PRO A 144 -9.43 -12.04 -10.39
C PRO A 144 -7.93 -11.95 -10.65
N LYS A 145 -7.47 -12.03 -11.90
CA LYS A 145 -6.05 -11.84 -12.27
C LYS A 145 -5.51 -10.44 -11.96
N LYS A 146 -6.39 -9.44 -11.70
CA LYS A 146 -5.99 -8.08 -11.31
C LYS A 146 -5.90 -7.87 -9.80
N ARG A 147 -6.24 -8.88 -8.99
CA ARG A 147 -6.02 -8.86 -7.54
C ARG A 147 -4.54 -8.85 -7.24
N LEU A 148 -4.10 -8.01 -6.32
CA LEU A 148 -2.67 -7.90 -5.99
C LEU A 148 -2.08 -9.15 -5.31
N SER A 149 -2.91 -10.07 -4.83
CA SER A 149 -2.51 -11.38 -4.33
C SER A 149 -2.58 -12.51 -5.37
N SER A 150 -2.92 -12.22 -6.63
CA SER A 150 -2.99 -13.24 -7.69
C SER A 150 -1.61 -13.71 -8.14
N LYS A 151 -1.56 -14.92 -8.74
CA LYS A 151 -0.34 -15.49 -9.34
C LYS A 151 0.37 -14.52 -10.30
N LEU A 152 -0.39 -13.72 -11.07
CA LEU A 152 0.16 -12.69 -11.95
C LEU A 152 1.03 -11.66 -11.19
N PHE A 153 0.64 -11.28 -9.99
CA PHE A 153 1.37 -10.31 -9.19
C PHE A 153 2.43 -10.97 -8.30
N THR A 154 2.14 -12.15 -7.74
CA THR A 154 3.15 -12.87 -6.96
C THR A 154 4.36 -13.29 -7.80
N ASP A 155 4.17 -13.61 -9.11
CA ASP A 155 5.28 -13.83 -10.03
C ASP A 155 6.17 -12.60 -10.21
N ARG A 156 5.59 -11.40 -10.23
CA ARG A 156 6.37 -10.16 -10.25
C ARG A 156 7.08 -9.90 -8.93
N TYR A 157 6.47 -10.27 -7.80
CA TYR A 157 7.10 -10.09 -6.49
C TYR A 157 8.31 -10.99 -6.30
N LEU A 158 8.33 -12.18 -6.92
CA LEU A 158 9.49 -13.07 -6.93
C LEU A 158 10.76 -12.40 -7.51
N GLU A 159 10.60 -11.41 -8.41
CA GLU A 159 11.75 -10.72 -9.01
C GLU A 159 12.52 -9.83 -8.00
N PHE A 160 11.91 -9.41 -6.89
CA PHE A 160 12.51 -8.45 -5.98
C PHE A 160 12.29 -8.72 -4.48
N LEU A 161 11.35 -9.59 -4.13
CA LEU A 161 11.10 -9.96 -2.74
C LEU A 161 12.19 -10.94 -2.28
N LYS A 162 12.76 -10.72 -1.11
CA LYS A 162 13.74 -11.61 -0.50
C LYS A 162 13.17 -13.01 -0.25
N ILE A 163 14.03 -14.03 -0.25
CA ILE A 163 13.66 -15.44 0.00
C ILE A 163 12.82 -15.61 1.28
N ASN A 164 13.15 -14.88 2.34
CA ASN A 164 12.41 -14.89 3.61
C ASN A 164 11.37 -13.75 3.68
N GLY A 165 11.09 -13.10 2.55
CA GLY A 165 10.17 -11.98 2.47
C GLY A 165 8.72 -12.41 2.71
N THR A 166 7.95 -11.51 3.28
CA THR A 166 6.56 -11.79 3.67
C THR A 166 5.58 -10.88 2.93
N ILE A 167 4.50 -11.47 2.45
CA ILE A 167 3.36 -10.75 1.89
C ILE A 167 2.24 -10.74 2.93
N HIS A 168 1.72 -9.55 3.23
CA HIS A 168 0.64 -9.31 4.17
C HIS A 168 -0.61 -8.85 3.45
N LEU A 169 -1.73 -9.49 3.68
CA LEU A 169 -3.04 -9.05 3.24
C LEU A 169 -3.88 -8.65 4.46
N LYS A 170 -4.37 -7.41 4.49
CA LYS A 170 -5.36 -6.93 5.47
C LYS A 170 -6.58 -6.41 4.72
N THR A 171 -7.76 -7.01 4.94
CA THR A 171 -8.95 -6.74 4.12
C THR A 171 -10.27 -6.93 4.87
N ASP A 172 -11.30 -6.18 4.46
CA ASP A 172 -12.71 -6.39 4.82
C ASP A 172 -13.45 -7.32 3.82
N SER A 173 -12.81 -7.62 2.68
CA SER A 173 -13.41 -8.38 1.60
C SER A 173 -13.25 -9.88 1.80
N GLU A 174 -14.36 -10.60 2.04
CA GLU A 174 -14.42 -12.07 2.02
C GLU A 174 -13.87 -12.62 0.69
N LEU A 175 -14.37 -12.08 -0.42
CA LEU A 175 -13.95 -12.48 -1.76
C LEU A 175 -12.43 -12.43 -1.97
N LEU A 176 -11.76 -11.39 -1.46
CA LEU A 176 -10.30 -11.27 -1.62
C LEU A 176 -9.54 -12.18 -0.66
N TYR A 177 -10.06 -12.34 0.55
CA TYR A 177 -9.48 -13.22 1.55
C TYR A 177 -9.51 -14.68 1.11
N ASP A 178 -10.69 -15.19 0.70
CA ASP A 178 -10.86 -16.58 0.23
C ASP A 178 -10.03 -16.85 -1.02
N PHE A 179 -10.06 -15.93 -2.00
CA PHE A 179 -9.23 -16.02 -3.18
C PHE A 179 -7.74 -16.11 -2.83
N THR A 180 -7.27 -15.33 -1.86
CA THR A 180 -5.85 -15.35 -1.49
C THR A 180 -5.48 -16.68 -0.81
N LEU A 181 -6.36 -17.25 0.01
CA LEU A 181 -6.15 -18.60 0.55
C LEU A 181 -6.08 -19.67 -0.54
N GLU A 182 -6.92 -19.57 -1.58
CA GLU A 182 -6.87 -20.47 -2.74
C GLU A 182 -5.56 -20.32 -3.52
N GLU A 183 -5.10 -19.09 -3.76
CA GLU A 183 -3.81 -18.82 -4.43
C GLU A 183 -2.64 -19.39 -3.61
N ILE A 184 -2.64 -19.20 -2.28
CA ILE A 184 -1.63 -19.77 -1.38
C ILE A 184 -1.58 -21.30 -1.51
N LYS A 185 -2.74 -21.96 -1.46
CA LYS A 185 -2.84 -23.42 -1.56
C LYS A 185 -2.44 -23.92 -2.97
N SER A 186 -2.96 -23.30 -4.01
CA SER A 186 -2.79 -23.75 -5.40
C SER A 186 -1.36 -23.58 -5.91
N ASN A 187 -0.62 -22.61 -5.35
CA ASN A 187 0.78 -22.35 -5.74
C ASN A 187 1.80 -22.90 -4.73
N ASN A 188 1.36 -23.70 -3.74
CA ASN A 188 2.21 -24.23 -2.66
C ASN A 188 2.97 -23.14 -1.87
N PHE A 189 2.41 -21.94 -1.74
CA PHE A 189 2.99 -20.89 -0.92
C PHE A 189 2.87 -21.24 0.56
N LYS A 190 3.79 -20.74 1.38
CA LYS A 190 3.80 -21.01 2.81
C LYS A 190 2.89 -20.02 3.55
N LEU A 191 1.76 -20.50 4.07
CA LEU A 191 0.91 -19.71 4.96
C LEU A 191 1.62 -19.56 6.32
N LEU A 192 1.91 -18.30 6.71
CA LEU A 192 2.60 -17.96 7.97
C LEU A 192 1.62 -17.61 9.09
N LYS A 193 0.55 -16.88 8.75
CA LYS A 193 -0.49 -16.48 9.69
C LYS A 193 -1.83 -16.35 8.98
N ASN A 194 -2.89 -16.77 9.68
CA ASN A 194 -4.27 -16.63 9.25
C ASN A 194 -5.12 -16.13 10.41
N ILE A 195 -5.74 -14.94 10.27
CA ILE A 195 -6.59 -14.33 11.28
C ILE A 195 -7.92 -13.94 10.62
N ALA A 196 -8.96 -14.69 10.94
CA ALA A 196 -10.30 -14.48 10.38
C ALA A 196 -10.99 -13.20 10.93
N ASN A 197 -10.58 -12.72 12.11
CA ASN A 197 -11.07 -11.47 12.67
C ASN A 197 -9.98 -10.81 13.52
N VAL A 198 -9.36 -9.76 12.97
CA VAL A 198 -8.27 -9.00 13.59
C VAL A 198 -8.63 -8.49 15.00
N TYR A 199 -9.87 -8.07 15.20
CA TYR A 199 -10.27 -7.43 16.46
C TYR A 199 -10.79 -8.41 17.53
N LYS A 200 -10.96 -9.70 17.17
CA LYS A 200 -11.36 -10.77 18.10
C LYS A 200 -10.23 -11.78 18.37
N GLU A 201 -9.08 -11.64 17.69
CA GLU A 201 -7.92 -12.51 17.86
C GLU A 201 -7.22 -12.26 19.20
N SER A 202 -6.68 -13.32 19.80
CA SER A 202 -5.76 -13.22 20.94
C SER A 202 -4.34 -12.95 20.44
N TYR A 203 -3.70 -11.94 21.02
CA TYR A 203 -2.32 -11.54 20.66
C TYR A 203 -1.34 -11.72 21.84
N GLU A 204 -1.61 -12.64 22.75
CA GLU A 204 -0.79 -12.83 23.98
C GLU A 204 0.70 -12.97 23.69
N ASN A 205 1.04 -13.69 22.60
CA ASN A 205 2.42 -13.91 22.17
C ASN A 205 2.80 -13.10 20.91
N SER A 206 2.05 -12.07 20.56
CA SER A 206 2.22 -11.34 19.27
C SER A 206 1.85 -9.88 19.40
N GLN A 207 2.31 -9.20 20.46
CA GLN A 207 1.94 -7.78 20.74
C GLN A 207 2.41 -6.82 19.63
N GLU A 208 3.55 -7.10 18.98
CA GLU A 208 4.03 -6.32 17.85
C GLU A 208 3.10 -6.42 16.64
N LEU A 209 2.67 -7.64 16.30
CA LEU A 209 1.68 -7.87 15.25
C LEU A 209 0.35 -7.16 15.58
N LYS A 210 -0.11 -7.22 16.84
CA LYS A 210 -1.29 -6.49 17.29
C LYS A 210 -1.14 -4.98 17.01
N LYS A 211 -0.03 -4.38 17.45
CA LYS A 211 0.26 -2.95 17.23
C LYS A 211 0.17 -2.59 15.75
N THR A 212 0.74 -3.42 14.87
CA THR A 212 0.72 -3.23 13.42
C THR A 212 -0.70 -3.36 12.87
N LEU A 213 -1.43 -4.43 13.20
CA LEU A 213 -2.77 -4.69 12.69
C LEU A 213 -3.84 -3.72 13.23
N PHE A 214 -3.59 -3.06 14.37
CA PHE A 214 -4.49 -2.06 14.95
C PHE A 214 -4.28 -0.64 14.40
N ILE A 215 -3.33 -0.43 13.49
CA ILE A 215 -3.25 0.79 12.68
C ILE A 215 -4.51 0.85 11.81
N LYS A 216 -5.33 1.90 12.02
CA LYS A 216 -6.61 2.07 11.33
C LYS A 216 -6.51 3.13 10.23
N THR A 217 -6.75 2.71 8.98
CA THR A 217 -6.95 3.64 7.85
C THR A 217 -8.35 4.26 7.90
N PHE A 218 -8.58 5.31 7.09
CA PHE A 218 -9.90 5.89 6.91
C PHE A 218 -10.94 4.84 6.46
N TYR A 219 -10.57 3.98 5.51
CA TYR A 219 -11.47 2.93 5.02
C TYR A 219 -11.75 1.89 6.09
N GLU A 220 -10.77 1.50 6.88
CA GLU A 220 -10.97 0.53 7.95
C GLU A 220 -11.93 1.04 9.03
N LYS A 221 -11.80 2.30 9.43
CA LYS A 221 -12.76 2.93 10.37
C LYS A 221 -14.17 2.85 9.81
N LYS A 222 -14.35 3.23 8.55
CA LYS A 222 -15.65 3.15 7.87
C LYS A 222 -16.21 1.73 7.82
N TRP A 223 -15.37 0.71 7.59
CA TRP A 223 -15.81 -0.68 7.55
C TRP A 223 -16.16 -1.22 8.93
N LEU A 224 -15.44 -0.81 9.96
CA LEU A 224 -15.77 -1.14 11.35
C LEU A 224 -17.09 -0.49 11.80
N ASP A 225 -17.36 0.75 11.40
CA ASP A 225 -18.64 1.42 11.64
C ASP A 225 -19.82 0.70 10.96
N LEU A 226 -19.56 -0.04 9.89
CA LEU A 226 -20.51 -0.92 9.19
C LEU A 226 -20.44 -2.37 9.68
N GLU A 227 -19.84 -2.62 10.84
CA GLU A 227 -19.71 -3.95 11.49
C GLU A 227 -19.02 -5.02 10.62
N LYS A 228 -18.23 -4.60 9.61
CA LYS A 228 -17.48 -5.54 8.79
C LYS A 228 -16.32 -6.15 9.55
N THR A 229 -16.11 -7.42 9.34
CA THR A 229 -14.96 -8.16 9.88
C THR A 229 -13.71 -7.84 9.08
N ILE A 230 -12.64 -7.44 9.76
CA ILE A 230 -11.31 -7.26 9.16
C ILE A 230 -10.51 -8.55 9.32
N LYS A 231 -10.00 -9.04 8.20
CA LYS A 231 -9.23 -10.29 8.09
C LYS A 231 -7.78 -10.01 7.76
N TYR A 232 -6.90 -10.95 8.12
CA TYR A 232 -5.48 -10.82 7.85
C TYR A 232 -4.87 -12.17 7.48
N LEU A 233 -4.00 -12.14 6.48
CA LEU A 233 -3.13 -13.25 6.07
C LEU A 233 -1.68 -12.75 6.01
N ALA A 234 -0.75 -13.61 6.40
CA ALA A 234 0.67 -13.46 6.07
C ALA A 234 1.15 -14.75 5.42
N PHE A 235 1.90 -14.63 4.32
CA PHE A 235 2.41 -15.78 3.58
C PHE A 235 3.74 -15.45 2.89
N SER A 236 4.53 -16.48 2.58
CA SER A 236 5.74 -16.41 1.77
C SER A 236 5.53 -17.13 0.45
N ILE A 237 6.14 -16.64 -0.62
CA ILE A 237 6.05 -17.17 -1.98
C ILE A 237 7.31 -17.93 -2.42
N HIS A 238 8.28 -18.06 -1.50
CA HIS A 238 9.51 -18.85 -1.67
C HIS A 238 9.46 -20.13 -0.83
#